data_3c84b88863245a15ffae101aa89b6ad3
#
_entry.id   3c84b88863245a15ffae101aa89b6ad3
#
_cell.length_a   1.000
_cell.length_b   1.000
_cell.length_c   1.000
_cell.angle_alpha   90.00
_cell.angle_beta   90.00
_cell.angle_gamma   90.00
#
_symmetry.space_group_name_H-M   'P 1'
#
loop_
_entity.id
_entity.type
_entity.pdbx_description
1 polymer ?
#
loop_
_entity_poly.entity_id
_entity_poly.type
_entity_poly.pdbx_seq_one_letter_code
_entity_poly.pdbx_strand_id
1 'polypeptide(L)'
;MSFQNKRARLIVIDGGDGCGKNTQTLKLVERLEKEGKNVKYLTFPDYNKNTSIFVKKYLNGDFGSREEVKPQVASLFFALDRYATINEWKSIFEDPEMIVICDRYVTSNMLYQMVRYENNDQQLAFLRWLETTEYDLLDLPVPDITLFLTLPLSVRKEMLETRTGKTGGNTGDIHEKDLDYLRQIDDAQYKLVNKFNMIGIDCSTEDNKVKTIEEIHEIIYNTLKKKDMI
;
A
#
# COMPACT_ATOMS: atom_id res chain seq x y z
N MET A 1 8.56 9.67 31.79
CA MET A 1 7.82 8.42 31.54
C MET A 1 6.98 8.70 30.30
N SER A 2 7.41 8.24 29.12
CA SER A 2 6.64 8.39 27.88
C SER A 2 5.43 7.47 27.98
N PHE A 3 4.24 8.04 28.01
CA PHE A 3 3.02 7.30 27.74
C PHE A 3 3.07 6.89 26.27
N GLN A 4 3.66 5.74 25.97
CA GLN A 4 3.34 5.06 24.71
C GLN A 4 1.86 4.73 24.82
N ASN A 5 1.04 5.50 24.11
CA ASN A 5 -0.39 5.25 24.01
C ASN A 5 -0.57 3.81 23.50
N LYS A 6 -1.12 2.95 24.37
CA LYS A 6 -1.53 1.60 23.98
C LYS A 6 -2.62 1.77 22.91
N ARG A 7 -2.29 1.49 21.68
CA ARG A 7 -3.19 1.49 20.53
C ARG A 7 -3.06 0.17 19.77
N ALA A 8 -3.98 -0.09 18.85
CA ALA A 8 -3.86 -1.20 17.92
C ALA A 8 -2.51 -1.20 17.21
N ARG A 9 -1.97 -2.39 16.98
CA ARG A 9 -0.80 -2.56 16.09
C ARG A 9 -1.22 -2.43 14.65
N LEU A 10 -0.59 -1.51 13.91
CA LEU A 10 -0.88 -1.28 12.51
C LEU A 10 0.22 -1.90 11.63
N ILE A 11 -0.14 -2.95 10.92
CA ILE A 11 0.71 -3.67 9.97
C ILE A 11 0.25 -3.32 8.56
N VAL A 12 1.17 -2.84 7.73
CA VAL A 12 0.89 -2.53 6.33
C VAL A 12 1.59 -3.52 5.42
N ILE A 13 0.87 -4.07 4.45
CA ILE A 13 1.42 -4.83 3.32
C ILE A 13 1.24 -3.99 2.06
N ASP A 14 2.34 -3.50 1.50
CA ASP A 14 2.32 -2.64 0.31
C ASP A 14 3.28 -3.18 -0.77
N GLY A 15 3.40 -2.49 -1.89
CA GLY A 15 4.23 -2.88 -3.03
C GLY A 15 3.62 -2.49 -4.38
N GLY A 16 4.32 -2.72 -5.48
CA GLY A 16 3.85 -2.46 -6.83
C GLY A 16 2.61 -3.28 -7.22
N ASP A 17 1.92 -2.89 -8.28
CA ASP A 17 0.80 -3.68 -8.81
C ASP A 17 1.27 -5.04 -9.31
N GLY A 18 0.49 -6.09 -9.05
CA GLY A 18 0.86 -7.46 -9.42
C GLY A 18 1.70 -8.23 -8.40
N CYS A 19 2.20 -7.61 -7.31
CA CYS A 19 3.03 -8.31 -6.32
C CYS A 19 2.28 -9.24 -5.35
N GLY A 20 0.97 -9.44 -5.52
CA GLY A 20 0.20 -10.38 -4.68
C GLY A 20 -0.21 -9.85 -3.30
N LYS A 21 -0.16 -8.52 -3.07
CA LYS A 21 -0.50 -7.87 -1.78
C LYS A 21 -1.80 -8.37 -1.18
N ASN A 22 -2.89 -8.25 -1.91
CA ASN A 22 -4.22 -8.63 -1.42
C ASN A 22 -4.27 -10.11 -1.00
N THR A 23 -3.72 -11.00 -1.80
CA THR A 23 -3.64 -12.43 -1.50
C THR A 23 -2.88 -12.69 -0.20
N GLN A 24 -1.74 -12.04 -0.02
CA GLN A 24 -0.91 -12.22 1.17
C GLN A 24 -1.55 -11.59 2.41
N THR A 25 -2.19 -10.45 2.25
CA THR A 25 -2.90 -9.77 3.36
C THR A 25 -4.05 -10.62 3.87
N LEU A 26 -4.91 -11.13 2.97
CA LEU A 26 -6.05 -11.96 3.35
C LEU A 26 -5.58 -13.29 3.97
N LYS A 27 -4.52 -13.91 3.44
CA LYS A 27 -3.96 -15.14 3.99
C LYS A 27 -3.37 -14.93 5.39
N LEU A 28 -2.74 -13.77 5.64
CA LEU A 28 -2.24 -13.40 6.96
C LEU A 28 -3.38 -13.19 7.95
N VAL A 29 -4.43 -12.48 7.56
CA VAL A 29 -5.63 -12.26 8.38
C VAL A 29 -6.24 -13.61 8.78
N GLU A 30 -6.52 -14.49 7.81
CA GLU A 30 -7.10 -15.80 8.06
C GLU A 30 -6.26 -16.65 9.04
N ARG A 31 -4.93 -16.61 8.90
CA ARG A 31 -4.02 -17.34 9.79
C ARG A 31 -4.09 -16.82 11.22
N LEU A 32 -4.01 -15.50 11.39
CA LEU A 32 -4.02 -14.89 12.72
C LEU A 32 -5.38 -15.07 13.43
N GLU A 33 -6.49 -15.00 12.67
CA GLU A 33 -7.82 -15.32 13.22
C GLU A 33 -7.90 -16.78 13.71
N LYS A 34 -7.36 -17.73 12.93
CA LYS A 34 -7.26 -19.15 13.35
C LYS A 34 -6.38 -19.35 14.59
N GLU A 35 -5.40 -18.49 14.80
CA GLU A 35 -4.55 -18.45 15.99
C GLU A 35 -5.20 -17.72 17.19
N GLY A 36 -6.45 -17.28 17.03
CA GLY A 36 -7.24 -16.61 18.09
C GLY A 36 -6.84 -15.16 18.34
N LYS A 37 -6.18 -14.51 17.38
CA LYS A 37 -5.85 -13.06 17.48
C LYS A 37 -7.05 -12.20 17.05
N ASN A 38 -7.18 -11.03 17.69
CA ASN A 38 -8.14 -10.02 17.27
C ASN A 38 -7.57 -9.26 16.07
N VAL A 39 -8.13 -9.48 14.89
CA VAL A 39 -7.61 -8.90 13.64
C VAL A 39 -8.68 -8.08 12.94
N LYS A 40 -8.28 -6.93 12.40
CA LYS A 40 -9.09 -6.12 11.48
C LYS A 40 -8.37 -5.95 10.16
N TYR A 41 -9.01 -6.37 9.07
CA TYR A 41 -8.55 -6.11 7.71
C TYR A 41 -9.10 -4.77 7.22
N LEU A 42 -8.23 -3.96 6.61
CA LEU A 42 -8.57 -2.76 5.84
C LEU A 42 -7.85 -2.78 4.49
N THR A 43 -8.44 -2.16 3.49
CA THR A 43 -7.81 -1.98 2.17
C THR A 43 -7.98 -0.55 1.70
N PHE A 44 -6.97 -0.01 1.02
CA PHE A 44 -6.98 1.35 0.51
C PHE A 44 -6.54 1.40 -0.97
N PRO A 45 -7.43 1.89 -1.85
CA PRO A 45 -8.79 2.35 -1.55
C PRO A 45 -9.77 1.18 -1.37
N ASP A 46 -10.81 1.37 -0.56
CA ASP A 46 -11.94 0.45 -0.53
C ASP A 46 -12.96 0.82 -1.61
N TYR A 47 -12.86 0.17 -2.75
CA TYR A 47 -13.72 0.45 -3.91
C TYR A 47 -15.21 0.13 -3.67
N ASN A 48 -15.57 -0.59 -2.63
CA ASN A 48 -16.95 -0.90 -2.28
C ASN A 48 -17.62 0.23 -1.48
N LYS A 49 -16.84 1.22 -1.01
CA LYS A 49 -17.31 2.35 -0.21
C LYS A 49 -17.45 3.63 -1.03
N ASN A 50 -18.33 4.51 -0.55
CA ASN A 50 -18.48 5.86 -1.11
C ASN A 50 -17.30 6.77 -0.79
N THR A 51 -16.51 6.46 0.22
CA THR A 51 -15.29 7.20 0.57
C THR A 51 -14.31 7.26 -0.60
N SER A 52 -14.26 6.21 -1.43
CA SER A 52 -13.36 6.09 -2.60
C SER A 52 -13.90 6.71 -3.89
N ILE A 53 -15.00 7.49 -3.85
CA ILE A 53 -15.62 8.03 -5.07
C ILE A 53 -14.65 8.89 -5.90
N PHE A 54 -13.86 9.77 -5.25
CA PHE A 54 -12.88 10.61 -5.94
C PHE A 54 -11.71 9.80 -6.49
N VAL A 55 -11.30 8.75 -5.79
CA VAL A 55 -10.29 7.81 -6.27
C VAL A 55 -10.77 7.10 -7.54
N LYS A 56 -12.01 6.57 -7.55
CA LYS A 56 -12.59 5.92 -8.73
C LYS A 56 -12.64 6.87 -9.92
N LYS A 57 -13.13 8.09 -9.73
CA LYS A 57 -13.18 9.11 -10.78
C LYS A 57 -11.81 9.45 -11.32
N TYR A 58 -10.81 9.62 -10.46
CA TYR A 58 -9.43 9.88 -10.87
C TYR A 58 -8.87 8.72 -11.71
N LEU A 59 -8.99 7.49 -11.24
CA LEU A 59 -8.48 6.31 -11.93
C LEU A 59 -9.20 6.03 -13.25
N ASN A 60 -10.46 6.42 -13.38
CA ASN A 60 -11.22 6.35 -14.64
C ASN A 60 -10.85 7.47 -15.63
N GLY A 61 -10.11 8.50 -15.19
CA GLY A 61 -9.76 9.64 -16.01
C GLY A 61 -10.81 10.75 -16.07
N ASP A 62 -11.83 10.74 -15.18
CA ASP A 62 -12.90 11.75 -15.15
C ASP A 62 -12.37 13.17 -14.84
N PHE A 63 -11.18 13.27 -14.25
CA PHE A 63 -10.50 14.54 -13.94
C PHE A 63 -9.40 14.89 -14.94
N GLY A 64 -9.29 14.17 -16.05
CA GLY A 64 -8.22 14.26 -17.03
C GLY A 64 -7.20 13.15 -16.90
N SER A 65 -6.14 13.24 -17.69
CA SER A 65 -5.03 12.29 -17.67
C SER A 65 -4.22 12.40 -16.38
N ARG A 66 -3.35 11.42 -16.14
CA ARG A 66 -2.41 11.46 -15.00
C ARG A 66 -1.53 12.72 -15.02
N GLU A 67 -1.13 13.19 -16.19
CA GLU A 67 -0.27 14.37 -16.38
C GLU A 67 -1.02 15.67 -16.04
N GLU A 68 -2.31 15.74 -16.33
CA GLU A 68 -3.14 16.92 -16.09
C GLU A 68 -3.50 17.09 -14.59
N VAL A 69 -3.64 16.00 -13.86
CA VAL A 69 -3.92 16.04 -12.42
C VAL A 69 -2.60 16.10 -11.63
N LYS A 70 -2.35 17.18 -10.89
CA LYS A 70 -1.13 17.32 -10.08
C LYS A 70 -0.97 16.18 -9.08
N PRO A 71 0.27 15.69 -8.81
CA PRO A 71 0.52 14.61 -7.85
C PRO A 71 -0.11 14.84 -6.48
N GLN A 72 -0.04 16.08 -5.95
CA GLN A 72 -0.65 16.41 -4.66
C GLN A 72 -2.18 16.26 -4.69
N VAL A 73 -2.84 16.68 -5.79
CA VAL A 73 -4.30 16.56 -5.92
C VAL A 73 -4.70 15.09 -5.98
N ALA A 74 -4.01 14.28 -6.77
CA ALA A 74 -4.23 12.85 -6.80
C ALA A 74 -4.03 12.21 -5.42
N SER A 75 -2.95 12.60 -4.71
CA SER A 75 -2.66 12.11 -3.34
C SER A 75 -3.79 12.40 -2.37
N LEU A 76 -4.39 13.59 -2.44
CA LEU A 76 -5.49 13.99 -1.55
C LEU A 76 -6.73 13.11 -1.74
N PHE A 77 -7.03 12.63 -2.94
CA PHE A 77 -8.16 11.70 -3.15
C PHE A 77 -7.97 10.40 -2.38
N PHE A 78 -6.76 9.83 -2.40
CA PHE A 78 -6.43 8.63 -1.65
C PHE A 78 -6.33 8.90 -0.14
N ALA A 79 -5.80 10.06 0.26
CA ALA A 79 -5.68 10.44 1.66
C ALA A 79 -7.05 10.62 2.33
N LEU A 80 -8.00 11.25 1.65
CA LEU A 80 -9.36 11.43 2.15
C LEU A 80 -10.14 10.11 2.25
N ASP A 81 -9.91 9.15 1.35
CA ASP A 81 -10.47 7.80 1.46
C ASP A 81 -9.94 7.09 2.73
N ARG A 82 -8.64 7.20 2.99
CA ARG A 82 -8.03 6.67 4.23
C ARG A 82 -8.60 7.34 5.48
N TYR A 83 -8.63 8.66 5.49
CA TYR A 83 -9.14 9.44 6.61
C TYR A 83 -10.58 9.04 6.96
N ALA A 84 -11.48 9.01 5.96
CA ALA A 84 -12.87 8.64 6.18
C ALA A 84 -13.00 7.20 6.69
N THR A 85 -12.26 6.25 6.09
CA THR A 85 -12.30 4.85 6.51
C THR A 85 -11.75 4.66 7.92
N ILE A 86 -10.63 5.31 8.27
CA ILE A 86 -10.04 5.19 9.62
C ILE A 86 -10.97 5.78 10.68
N ASN A 87 -11.63 6.90 10.40
CA ASN A 87 -12.62 7.46 11.32
C ASN A 87 -13.81 6.53 11.59
N GLU A 88 -14.28 5.77 10.59
CA GLU A 88 -15.30 4.74 10.81
C GLU A 88 -14.87 3.66 11.80
N TRP A 89 -13.57 3.38 11.87
CA TRP A 89 -12.98 2.34 12.68
C TRP A 89 -12.15 2.86 13.85
N LYS A 90 -12.35 4.11 14.25
CA LYS A 90 -11.54 4.78 15.29
C LYS A 90 -11.42 3.95 16.58
N SER A 91 -12.51 3.39 17.08
CA SER A 91 -12.51 2.56 18.28
C SER A 91 -11.63 1.31 18.18
N ILE A 92 -11.46 0.76 16.98
CA ILE A 92 -10.56 -0.38 16.73
C ILE A 92 -9.11 0.05 16.84
N PHE A 93 -8.77 1.25 16.37
CA PHE A 93 -7.41 1.78 16.51
C PHE A 93 -7.06 2.14 17.96
N GLU A 94 -8.05 2.36 18.81
CA GLU A 94 -7.88 2.63 20.25
C GLU A 94 -7.75 1.34 21.09
N ASP A 95 -8.00 0.16 20.52
CA ASP A 95 -7.90 -1.13 21.22
C ASP A 95 -6.47 -1.69 21.14
N PRO A 96 -5.71 -1.77 22.23
CA PRO A 96 -4.32 -2.26 22.24
C PRO A 96 -4.19 -3.76 21.93
N GLU A 97 -5.25 -4.55 22.04
CA GLU A 97 -5.25 -5.99 21.73
C GLU A 97 -5.55 -6.25 20.24
N MET A 98 -5.94 -5.21 19.49
CA MET A 98 -6.26 -5.31 18.08
C MET A 98 -4.99 -5.28 17.21
N ILE A 99 -5.00 -6.09 16.15
CA ILE A 99 -4.03 -6.04 15.06
C ILE A 99 -4.78 -5.56 13.81
N VAL A 100 -4.44 -4.37 13.33
CA VAL A 100 -5.00 -3.84 12.07
C VAL A 100 -4.02 -4.17 10.95
N ILE A 101 -4.50 -4.86 9.92
CA ILE A 101 -3.71 -5.23 8.74
C ILE A 101 -4.27 -4.51 7.52
N CYS A 102 -3.44 -3.69 6.89
CA CYS A 102 -3.81 -2.89 5.73
C CYS A 102 -3.20 -3.45 4.44
N ASP A 103 -4.04 -3.71 3.42
CA ASP A 103 -3.60 -3.84 2.03
C ASP A 103 -3.50 -2.43 1.44
N ARG A 104 -2.27 -1.96 1.22
CA ARG A 104 -1.89 -0.57 0.88
C ARG A 104 -2.13 0.43 2.03
N TYR A 105 -1.39 1.52 1.96
CA TYR A 105 -1.51 2.66 2.87
C TYR A 105 -0.89 3.92 2.26
N VAL A 106 -0.34 4.82 3.08
CA VAL A 106 0.34 6.06 2.64
C VAL A 106 1.52 5.75 1.69
N THR A 107 2.20 4.62 1.90
CA THR A 107 3.32 4.15 1.09
C THR A 107 2.97 3.94 -0.39
N SER A 108 1.74 3.54 -0.70
CA SER A 108 1.26 3.53 -2.10
C SER A 108 1.26 4.93 -2.72
N ASN A 109 0.76 5.95 -1.99
CA ASN A 109 0.83 7.34 -2.45
C ASN A 109 2.29 7.81 -2.65
N MET A 110 3.17 7.48 -1.68
CA MET A 110 4.59 7.77 -1.82
C MET A 110 5.15 7.21 -3.13
N LEU A 111 4.92 5.92 -3.39
CA LEU A 111 5.45 5.24 -4.57
C LEU A 111 4.91 5.83 -5.87
N TYR A 112 3.58 5.84 -6.02
CA TYR A 112 2.94 6.17 -7.29
C TYR A 112 2.97 7.66 -7.66
N GLN A 113 3.10 8.55 -6.70
CA GLN A 113 3.10 9.97 -6.99
C GLN A 113 4.49 10.60 -7.00
N MET A 114 5.46 10.09 -6.21
CA MET A 114 6.81 10.68 -6.23
C MET A 114 7.53 10.51 -7.55
N VAL A 115 7.30 9.40 -8.28
CA VAL A 115 7.94 9.14 -9.58
C VAL A 115 7.51 10.11 -10.67
N ARG A 116 6.49 10.91 -10.43
CA ARG A 116 5.99 11.95 -11.34
C ARG A 116 6.80 13.25 -11.24
N TYR A 117 7.79 13.30 -10.36
CA TYR A 117 8.73 14.42 -10.25
C TYR A 117 10.08 14.03 -10.87
N GLU A 118 10.67 14.98 -11.59
CA GLU A 118 11.85 14.73 -12.44
C GLU A 118 13.14 14.53 -11.63
N ASN A 119 13.27 15.19 -10.48
CA ASN A 119 14.49 15.16 -9.71
C ASN A 119 14.28 14.80 -8.23
N ASN A 120 15.37 14.40 -7.58
CA ASN A 120 15.35 13.93 -6.20
C ASN A 120 14.88 14.98 -5.20
N ASP A 121 15.19 16.27 -5.40
CA ASP A 121 14.81 17.33 -4.45
C ASP A 121 13.29 17.54 -4.47
N GLN A 122 12.67 17.53 -5.66
CA GLN A 122 11.23 17.59 -5.81
C GLN A 122 10.55 16.35 -5.23
N GLN A 123 11.11 15.15 -5.46
CA GLN A 123 10.62 13.91 -4.86
C GLN A 123 10.66 13.99 -3.34
N LEU A 124 11.76 14.46 -2.77
CA LEU A 124 11.92 14.63 -1.32
C LEU A 124 10.94 15.65 -0.73
N ALA A 125 10.77 16.78 -1.42
CA ALA A 125 9.82 17.81 -1.00
C ALA A 125 8.37 17.27 -1.02
N PHE A 126 8.02 16.52 -2.05
CA PHE A 126 6.72 15.86 -2.14
C PHE A 126 6.51 14.85 -1.02
N LEU A 127 7.48 13.98 -0.74
CA LEU A 127 7.37 12.97 0.31
C LEU A 127 7.18 13.62 1.69
N ARG A 128 7.92 14.68 2.02
CA ARG A 128 7.73 15.44 3.28
C ARG A 128 6.34 16.07 3.35
N TRP A 129 5.89 16.69 2.25
CA TRP A 129 4.55 17.24 2.18
C TRP A 129 3.49 16.16 2.42
N LEU A 130 3.66 14.98 1.83
CA LEU A 130 2.71 13.88 1.97
C LEU A 130 2.66 13.36 3.41
N GLU A 131 3.83 13.15 4.05
CA GLU A 131 3.89 12.74 5.46
C GLU A 131 3.21 13.76 6.37
N THR A 132 3.55 15.04 6.21
CA THR A 132 2.89 16.12 6.97
C THR A 132 1.39 16.18 6.72
N THR A 133 0.95 15.98 5.49
CA THR A 133 -0.47 15.98 5.16
C THR A 133 -1.21 14.81 5.78
N GLU A 134 -0.69 13.59 5.62
CA GLU A 134 -1.40 12.39 6.05
C GLU A 134 -1.23 12.09 7.55
N TYR A 135 -0.03 12.26 8.11
CA TYR A 135 0.23 11.92 9.51
C TYR A 135 -0.02 13.09 10.47
N ASP A 136 0.39 14.33 10.12
CA ASP A 136 0.26 15.46 11.04
C ASP A 136 -1.07 16.21 10.87
N LEU A 137 -1.51 16.48 9.62
CA LEU A 137 -2.75 17.23 9.37
C LEU A 137 -4.01 16.36 9.48
N LEU A 138 -4.00 15.16 8.87
CA LEU A 138 -5.14 14.24 8.90
C LEU A 138 -5.11 13.29 10.11
N ASP A 139 -4.06 13.33 10.93
CA ASP A 139 -3.88 12.52 12.14
C ASP A 139 -4.05 11.01 11.85
N LEU A 140 -3.57 10.57 10.68
CA LEU A 140 -3.60 9.14 10.33
C LEU A 140 -2.55 8.38 11.13
N PRO A 141 -2.86 7.17 11.64
CA PRO A 141 -1.91 6.41 12.44
C PRO A 141 -0.68 6.01 11.60
N VAL A 142 0.50 6.26 12.16
CA VAL A 142 1.76 5.80 11.56
C VAL A 142 1.86 4.28 11.72
N PRO A 143 2.18 3.51 10.67
CA PRO A 143 2.35 2.06 10.78
C PRO A 143 3.45 1.66 11.76
N ASP A 144 3.20 0.62 12.55
CA ASP A 144 4.23 0.00 13.40
C ASP A 144 5.24 -0.77 12.55
N ILE A 145 4.78 -1.34 11.44
CA ILE A 145 5.62 -2.02 10.46
C ILE A 145 4.99 -1.92 9.07
N THR A 146 5.83 -1.71 8.07
CA THR A 146 5.44 -1.83 6.66
C THR A 146 6.28 -2.92 5.99
N LEU A 147 5.60 -3.97 5.52
CA LEU A 147 6.17 -5.00 4.66
C LEU A 147 5.93 -4.60 3.21
N PHE A 148 6.99 -4.40 2.47
CA PHE A 148 6.91 -3.94 1.09
C PHE A 148 7.28 -5.09 0.14
N LEU A 149 6.27 -5.64 -0.55
CA LEU A 149 6.45 -6.73 -1.50
C LEU A 149 7.11 -6.19 -2.77
N THR A 150 8.27 -6.71 -3.10
CA THR A 150 8.98 -6.38 -4.34
C THR A 150 8.92 -7.56 -5.31
N LEU A 151 8.62 -7.25 -6.56
CA LEU A 151 8.64 -8.22 -7.65
C LEU A 151 9.00 -7.46 -8.92
N PRO A 152 10.10 -7.83 -9.62
CA PRO A 152 10.53 -7.15 -10.84
C PRO A 152 9.41 -7.08 -11.88
N LEU A 153 9.33 -5.96 -12.61
CA LEU A 153 8.30 -5.75 -13.63
C LEU A 153 8.30 -6.86 -14.69
N SER A 154 9.50 -7.35 -15.06
CA SER A 154 9.67 -8.46 -16.02
C SER A 154 8.96 -9.74 -15.58
N VAL A 155 8.86 -9.99 -14.26
CA VAL A 155 8.23 -11.19 -13.70
C VAL A 155 6.73 -11.02 -13.54
N ARG A 156 6.28 -9.81 -13.14
CA ARG A 156 4.85 -9.54 -12.85
C ARG A 156 4.02 -9.15 -14.07
N LYS A 157 4.64 -8.87 -15.23
CA LYS A 157 3.95 -8.42 -16.44
C LYS A 157 2.83 -9.37 -16.86
N GLU A 158 3.11 -10.67 -16.90
CA GLU A 158 2.10 -11.71 -17.22
C GLU A 158 0.91 -11.71 -16.24
N MET A 159 1.19 -11.44 -14.95
CA MET A 159 0.16 -11.35 -13.91
C MET A 159 -0.72 -10.10 -14.06
N LEU A 160 -0.16 -9.01 -14.60
CA LEU A 160 -0.92 -7.78 -14.87
C LEU A 160 -1.82 -7.95 -16.10
N GLU A 161 -1.33 -8.61 -17.15
CA GLU A 161 -2.08 -8.84 -18.40
C GLU A 161 -3.30 -9.75 -18.21
N THR A 162 -3.26 -10.67 -17.23
CA THR A 162 -4.36 -11.62 -16.95
C THR A 162 -5.43 -11.05 -16.02
N ARG A 163 -5.22 -9.85 -15.44
CA ARG A 163 -6.21 -9.23 -14.54
C ARG A 163 -7.34 -8.55 -15.30
N THR A 164 -8.57 -8.84 -14.90
CA THR A 164 -9.72 -7.96 -15.17
C THR A 164 -9.53 -6.66 -14.39
N GLY A 165 -9.75 -5.51 -15.05
CA GLY A 165 -9.53 -4.18 -14.46
C GLY A 165 -10.27 -4.00 -13.11
N LYS A 166 -9.61 -3.33 -12.16
CA LYS A 166 -10.09 -3.08 -10.79
C LYS A 166 -11.42 -2.32 -10.70
N THR A 167 -11.80 -1.63 -11.75
CA THR A 167 -13.03 -0.82 -11.84
C THR A 167 -14.18 -1.52 -12.57
N GLY A 168 -14.04 -2.83 -12.85
CA GLY A 168 -15.07 -3.62 -13.54
C GLY A 168 -15.07 -3.51 -15.07
N GLY A 169 -14.09 -2.83 -15.66
CA GLY A 169 -13.86 -2.76 -17.11
C GLY A 169 -12.74 -3.68 -17.58
N ASN A 170 -12.77 -4.09 -18.86
CA ASN A 170 -11.72 -4.91 -19.48
C ASN A 170 -10.40 -4.16 -19.78
N THR A 171 -10.25 -2.94 -19.31
CA THR A 171 -9.07 -2.09 -19.54
C THR A 171 -8.53 -1.64 -18.20
N GLY A 172 -7.21 -1.84 -17.96
CA GLY A 172 -6.51 -1.34 -16.78
C GLY A 172 -6.76 0.15 -16.51
N ASP A 173 -6.53 0.61 -15.28
CA ASP A 173 -6.64 2.02 -14.91
C ASP A 173 -5.55 2.89 -15.58
N ILE A 174 -5.59 4.21 -15.37
CA ILE A 174 -4.65 5.17 -16.02
C ILE A 174 -3.18 4.90 -15.63
N HIS A 175 -2.92 4.20 -14.55
CA HIS A 175 -1.57 3.83 -14.11
C HIS A 175 -1.07 2.55 -14.79
N GLU A 176 -1.95 1.57 -15.01
CA GLU A 176 -1.60 0.26 -15.56
C GLU A 176 -1.32 0.28 -17.07
N LYS A 177 -1.77 1.32 -17.78
CA LYS A 177 -1.63 1.45 -19.25
C LYS A 177 -0.27 1.98 -19.72
N ASP A 178 0.51 2.58 -18.84
CA ASP A 178 1.79 3.23 -19.16
C ASP A 178 2.98 2.39 -18.69
N LEU A 179 3.63 1.69 -19.63
CA LEU A 179 4.77 0.82 -19.35
C LEU A 179 6.00 1.59 -18.83
N ASP A 180 6.22 2.82 -19.28
CA ASP A 180 7.36 3.62 -18.82
C ASP A 180 7.13 4.10 -17.38
N TYR A 181 5.89 4.43 -17.05
CA TYR A 181 5.51 4.72 -15.68
C TYR A 181 5.66 3.50 -14.77
N LEU A 182 5.26 2.31 -15.22
CA LEU A 182 5.45 1.07 -14.46
C LEU A 182 6.94 0.73 -14.23
N ARG A 183 7.84 1.07 -15.18
CA ARG A 183 9.29 0.95 -14.99
C ARG A 183 9.81 1.92 -13.94
N GLN A 184 9.36 3.18 -13.99
CA GLN A 184 9.73 4.17 -12.97
C GLN A 184 9.29 3.74 -11.56
N ILE A 185 8.09 3.15 -11.44
CA ILE A 185 7.60 2.54 -10.19
C ILE A 185 8.53 1.41 -9.74
N ASP A 186 8.94 0.54 -10.66
CA ASP A 186 9.82 -0.59 -10.37
C ASP A 186 11.17 -0.13 -9.82
N ASP A 187 11.77 0.87 -10.42
CA ASP A 187 13.03 1.46 -9.95
C ASP A 187 12.88 2.20 -8.61
N ALA A 188 11.75 2.85 -8.42
CA ALA A 188 11.48 3.66 -7.23
C ALA A 188 11.19 2.83 -5.97
N GLN A 189 10.63 1.62 -6.11
CA GLN A 189 10.26 0.79 -4.96
C GLN A 189 11.45 0.47 -4.06
N TYR A 190 12.61 0.16 -4.63
CA TYR A 190 13.82 -0.16 -3.85
C TYR A 190 14.38 1.07 -3.13
N LYS A 191 14.29 2.25 -3.77
CA LYS A 191 14.69 3.53 -3.15
C LYS A 191 13.78 3.86 -1.96
N LEU A 192 12.48 3.63 -2.12
CA LEU A 192 11.48 3.90 -1.08
C LEU A 192 11.68 2.99 0.13
N VAL A 193 11.84 1.68 -0.07
CA VAL A 193 12.09 0.69 0.98
C VAL A 193 13.29 1.11 1.84
N ASN A 194 14.41 1.43 1.20
CA ASN A 194 15.63 1.81 1.91
C ASN A 194 15.48 3.14 2.67
N LYS A 195 14.78 4.12 2.09
CA LYS A 195 14.64 5.46 2.66
C LYS A 195 13.74 5.49 3.90
N PHE A 196 12.64 4.73 3.89
CA PHE A 196 11.63 4.75 4.95
C PHE A 196 11.73 3.56 5.92
N ASN A 197 12.89 2.88 5.92
CA ASN A 197 13.17 1.75 6.81
C ASN A 197 12.06 0.68 6.78
N MET A 198 11.46 0.47 5.59
CA MET A 198 10.47 -0.57 5.38
C MET A 198 11.17 -1.93 5.26
N ILE A 199 10.45 -3.00 5.52
CA ILE A 199 10.98 -4.34 5.32
C ILE A 199 10.61 -4.81 3.92
N GLY A 200 11.59 -4.86 3.02
CA GLY A 200 11.43 -5.42 1.68
C GLY A 200 11.26 -6.95 1.74
N ILE A 201 10.21 -7.44 1.10
CA ILE A 201 9.95 -8.87 0.91
C ILE A 201 10.11 -9.18 -0.57
N ASP A 202 11.21 -9.82 -0.93
CA ASP A 202 11.43 -10.25 -2.31
C ASP A 202 10.55 -11.46 -2.65
N CYS A 203 9.62 -11.25 -3.57
CA CYS A 203 8.67 -12.25 -4.04
C CYS A 203 9.19 -13.04 -5.26
N SER A 204 10.42 -12.80 -5.73
CA SER A 204 11.05 -13.55 -6.82
C SER A 204 11.99 -14.64 -6.32
N THR A 205 12.14 -15.69 -7.11
CA THR A 205 13.18 -16.70 -6.96
C THR A 205 14.47 -16.23 -7.65
N GLU A 206 15.59 -16.91 -7.39
CA GLU A 206 16.87 -16.66 -8.08
C GLU A 206 16.77 -16.81 -9.61
N ASP A 207 15.86 -17.67 -10.09
CA ASP A 207 15.57 -17.87 -11.52
C ASP A 207 14.60 -16.83 -12.10
N ASN A 208 14.36 -15.71 -11.40
CA ASN A 208 13.39 -14.67 -11.80
C ASN A 208 11.96 -15.20 -12.03
N LYS A 209 11.51 -16.16 -11.22
CA LYS A 209 10.12 -16.60 -11.18
C LYS A 209 9.44 -16.09 -9.91
N VAL A 210 8.12 -16.05 -9.91
CA VAL A 210 7.36 -15.72 -8.70
C VAL A 210 7.45 -16.87 -7.71
N LYS A 211 7.80 -16.58 -6.46
CA LYS A 211 7.65 -17.53 -5.35
C LYS A 211 6.20 -17.96 -5.19
N THR A 212 5.96 -19.15 -4.69
CA THR A 212 4.60 -19.60 -4.36
C THR A 212 3.94 -18.70 -3.32
N ILE A 213 2.61 -18.71 -3.29
CA ILE A 213 1.84 -17.95 -2.27
C ILE A 213 2.26 -18.36 -0.87
N GLU A 214 2.49 -19.64 -0.65
CA GLU A 214 2.91 -20.22 0.63
C GLU A 214 4.29 -19.75 1.04
N GLU A 215 5.28 -19.77 0.15
CA GLU A 215 6.64 -19.29 0.45
C GLU A 215 6.63 -17.82 0.86
N ILE A 216 5.94 -16.96 0.10
CA ILE A 216 5.84 -15.52 0.43
C ILE A 216 5.13 -15.35 1.77
N HIS A 217 4.06 -16.10 2.01
CA HIS A 217 3.31 -16.05 3.26
C HIS A 217 4.18 -16.41 4.47
N GLU A 218 4.96 -17.49 4.39
CA GLU A 218 5.85 -17.89 5.48
C GLU A 218 6.95 -16.84 5.74
N ILE A 219 7.48 -16.21 4.70
CA ILE A 219 8.45 -15.10 4.86
C ILE A 219 7.80 -13.94 5.62
N ILE A 220 6.60 -13.52 5.23
CA ILE A 220 5.83 -12.45 5.88
C ILE A 220 5.57 -12.80 7.35
N TYR A 221 4.99 -13.96 7.60
CA TYR A 221 4.62 -14.40 8.95
C TYR A 221 5.83 -14.49 9.88
N ASN A 222 6.91 -15.14 9.44
CA ASN A 222 8.13 -15.27 10.23
C ASN A 222 8.83 -13.92 10.47
N THR A 223 8.73 -12.99 9.50
CA THR A 223 9.24 -11.62 9.67
C THR A 223 8.47 -10.89 10.77
N LEU A 224 7.15 -10.98 10.77
CA LEU A 224 6.30 -10.36 11.80
C LEU A 224 6.52 -10.96 13.18
N LYS A 225 6.66 -12.28 13.28
CA LYS A 225 7.01 -12.96 14.56
C LYS A 225 8.38 -12.51 15.10
N LYS A 226 9.39 -12.44 14.24
CA LYS A 226 10.75 -11.99 14.63
C LYS A 226 10.77 -10.53 15.09
N LYS A 227 9.77 -9.74 14.70
CA LYS A 227 9.61 -8.33 15.08
C LYS A 227 8.61 -8.11 16.20
N ASP A 228 8.10 -9.18 16.83
CA ASP A 228 7.10 -9.14 17.91
C ASP A 228 5.81 -8.37 17.51
N MET A 229 5.44 -8.44 16.22
CA MET A 229 4.24 -7.79 15.70
C MET A 229 2.97 -8.67 15.82
N ILE A 230 3.14 -9.98 15.96
CA ILE A 230 2.05 -10.98 16.06
C ILE A 230 2.35 -12.03 17.11
#